data_8f8329770e68c221ea1eb33377f61c0b
#
_entry.id   8f8329770e68c221ea1eb33377f61c0b
#
_cell.length_a   1.000
_cell.length_b   1.000
_cell.length_c   1.000
_cell.angle_alpha   90.00
_cell.angle_beta   90.00
_cell.angle_gamma   90.00
#
_symmetry.space_group_name_H-M   'P 1'
#
loop_
_entity.id
_entity.type
_entity.pdbx_description
1 polymer ?
#
loop_
_entity_poly.entity_id
_entity_poly.type
_entity_poly.pdbx_seq_one_letter_code
_entity_poly.pdbx_strand_id
1 'polypeptide(L)'
;MISLQRLVGGGDIFFDLLEQSAGEAHESVQIFVRNLSSPEPTALDQFAVVRRKEKRITEEINERLTQTFVTPLEREDIDALALALYKIPKTLEKFAERFQISPPNLPRGGFQR
;
A
#
# COMPACT_ATOMS: atom_id res chain seq x y z
N MET A 1 -16.29 11.48 4.96
CA MET A 1 -17.03 11.42 4.07
C MET A 1 -17.95 10.51 4.16
N ILE A 2 -18.78 10.26 3.67
CA ILE A 2 -19.64 9.62 4.09
C ILE A 2 -20.48 8.95 3.48
N SER A 3 -20.85 9.24 2.89
CA SER A 3 -21.92 8.83 2.66
C SER A 3 -22.09 7.84 1.63
N LEU A 4 -21.20 7.60 0.76
CA LEU A 4 -21.32 6.56 -0.18
C LEU A 4 -21.41 5.28 0.54
N GLN A 5 -20.66 5.12 1.60
CA GLN A 5 -20.73 3.90 2.37
C GLN A 5 -22.10 3.68 2.91
N ARG A 6 -22.75 4.69 3.38
CA ARG A 6 -24.07 4.50 3.91
C ARG A 6 -25.04 4.15 2.85
N LEU A 7 -24.83 4.60 1.65
CA LEU A 7 -25.75 4.32 0.58
C LEU A 7 -25.71 2.88 0.12
N VAL A 8 -24.58 2.22 0.26
CA VAL A 8 -24.49 0.85 -0.20
C VAL A 8 -24.70 -0.17 0.91
N GLY A 9 -25.04 0.27 2.07
CA GLY A 9 -25.41 -0.67 3.12
C GLY A 9 -24.33 -1.67 3.42
N GLY A 10 -24.57 -2.92 3.23
CA GLY A 10 -23.61 -3.94 3.62
C GLY A 10 -22.29 -3.87 2.91
N GLY A 11 -22.17 -3.02 1.92
CA GLY A 11 -20.91 -2.88 1.23
C GLY A 11 -19.96 -1.89 1.86
N ASP A 12 -20.41 -1.22 2.91
CA ASP A 12 -19.59 -0.23 3.57
C ASP A 12 -18.22 -0.73 3.91
N ILE A 13 -18.12 -1.94 4.36
CA ILE A 13 -16.85 -2.46 4.83
C ILE A 13 -15.82 -2.50 3.71
N PHE A 14 -16.24 -2.80 2.50
CA PHE A 14 -15.28 -2.87 1.40
C PHE A 14 -14.74 -1.49 1.06
N PHE A 15 -15.61 -0.48 1.07
CA PHE A 15 -15.13 0.86 0.80
C PHE A 15 -14.19 1.33 1.90
N ASP A 16 -14.51 1.02 3.15
CA ASP A 16 -13.64 1.36 4.25
C ASP A 16 -12.28 0.71 4.11
N LEU A 17 -12.26 -0.58 3.81
CA LEU A 17 -11.01 -1.30 3.74
C LEU A 17 -10.18 -0.84 2.55
N LEU A 18 -10.82 -0.58 1.42
CA LEU A 18 -10.09 -0.07 0.28
C LEU A 18 -9.53 1.32 0.56
N GLU A 19 -10.27 2.12 1.28
CA GLU A 19 -9.80 3.45 1.64
C GLU A 19 -8.60 3.36 2.59
N GLN A 20 -8.65 2.44 3.54
CA GLN A 20 -7.52 2.22 4.43
C GLN A 20 -6.29 1.76 3.67
N SER A 21 -6.50 0.86 2.73
CA SER A 21 -5.39 0.36 1.94
C SER A 21 -4.79 1.47 1.07
N ALA A 22 -5.63 2.30 0.50
CA ALA A 22 -5.14 3.43 -0.29
C ALA A 22 -4.35 4.41 0.58
N GLY A 23 -4.80 4.60 1.82
CA GLY A 23 -4.08 5.45 2.75
C GLY A 23 -2.69 4.94 3.07
N GLU A 24 -2.56 3.62 3.24
CA GLU A 24 -1.25 3.03 3.50
C GLU A 24 -0.35 3.13 2.26
N ALA A 25 -0.92 2.94 1.09
CA ALA A 25 -0.15 3.10 -0.14
C ALA A 25 0.34 4.54 -0.27
N HIS A 26 -0.51 5.49 0.06
CA HIS A 26 -0.14 6.90 0.01
C HIS A 26 0.98 7.19 1.00
N GLU A 27 0.90 6.61 2.19
CA GLU A 27 1.93 6.79 3.18
C GLU A 27 3.28 6.28 2.66
N SER A 28 3.27 5.13 1.98
CA SER A 28 4.50 4.59 1.45
C SER A 28 5.12 5.51 0.39
N VAL A 29 4.26 6.15 -0.41
CA VAL A 29 4.77 7.10 -1.41
C VAL A 29 5.42 8.29 -0.70
N GLN A 30 4.83 8.76 0.38
CA GLN A 30 5.38 9.86 1.11
C GLN A 30 6.71 9.51 1.76
N ILE A 31 6.81 8.31 2.32
CA ILE A 31 8.09 7.84 2.88
C ILE A 31 9.14 7.83 1.78
N PHE A 32 8.76 7.32 0.63
CA PHE A 32 9.69 7.21 -0.48
C PHE A 32 10.17 8.59 -0.92
N VAL A 33 9.27 9.53 -1.09
CA VAL A 33 9.61 10.86 -1.55
C VAL A 33 10.51 11.57 -0.54
N ARG A 34 10.18 11.47 0.73
CA ARG A 34 11.01 12.08 1.77
C ARG A 34 12.41 11.51 1.74
N ASN A 35 12.48 10.20 1.53
CA ASN A 35 13.77 9.56 1.56
C ASN A 35 14.61 9.88 0.34
N LEU A 36 14.02 10.24 -0.75
CA LEU A 36 14.79 10.66 -1.92
C LEU A 36 15.53 11.97 -1.65
N SER A 37 14.89 12.89 -0.95
CA SER A 37 15.55 14.15 -0.72
C SER A 37 16.37 14.12 0.56
N SER A 38 16.04 13.30 1.49
CA SER A 38 16.74 13.27 2.76
C SER A 38 16.73 11.85 3.28
N PRO A 39 17.65 11.02 2.85
CA PRO A 39 17.65 9.63 3.25
C PRO A 39 17.68 9.44 4.75
N GLU A 40 16.85 8.55 5.23
CA GLU A 40 16.74 8.27 6.64
C GLU A 40 17.09 6.83 6.92
N PRO A 41 17.84 6.58 7.96
CA PRO A 41 18.21 5.20 8.30
C PRO A 41 17.00 4.35 8.66
N THR A 42 15.91 4.97 9.09
CA THR A 42 14.76 4.22 9.53
C THR A 42 13.72 4.03 8.42
N ALA A 43 14.04 4.42 7.21
CA ALA A 43 13.07 4.33 6.13
C ALA A 43 12.57 2.90 5.91
N LEU A 44 13.46 1.93 5.98
CA LEU A 44 13.02 0.55 5.76
C LEU A 44 12.10 0.08 6.87
N ASP A 45 12.33 0.53 8.09
CA ASP A 45 11.43 0.19 9.18
C ASP A 45 10.06 0.81 8.94
N GLN A 46 10.02 2.00 8.40
CA GLN A 46 8.75 2.64 8.10
C GLN A 46 8.00 1.90 7.01
N PHE A 47 8.70 1.45 5.98
CA PHE A 47 8.07 0.64 4.94
C PHE A 47 7.54 -0.67 5.53
N ALA A 48 8.28 -1.27 6.45
CA ALA A 48 7.85 -2.52 7.05
C ALA A 48 6.53 -2.35 7.80
N VAL A 49 6.37 -1.23 8.48
CA VAL A 49 5.13 -0.96 9.19
C VAL A 49 3.96 -0.85 8.22
N VAL A 50 4.16 -0.09 7.13
CA VAL A 50 3.12 0.07 6.14
C VAL A 50 2.77 -1.27 5.51
N ARG A 51 3.77 -2.08 5.22
CA ARG A 51 3.52 -3.36 4.59
C ARG A 51 2.72 -4.30 5.49
N ARG A 52 2.99 -4.27 6.77
CA ARG A 52 2.22 -5.10 7.69
C ARG A 52 0.77 -4.65 7.74
N LYS A 53 0.55 -3.35 7.70
CA LYS A 53 -0.82 -2.85 7.70
C LYS A 53 -1.54 -3.22 6.41
N GLU A 54 -0.86 -3.09 5.28
CA GLU A 54 -1.47 -3.45 4.01
C GLU A 54 -1.82 -4.95 3.98
N LYS A 55 -0.94 -5.77 4.51
CA LYS A 55 -1.19 -7.20 4.52
C LYS A 55 -2.44 -7.51 5.34
N ARG A 56 -2.56 -6.89 6.50
CA ARG A 56 -3.71 -7.12 7.34
C ARG A 56 -5.00 -6.66 6.68
N ILE A 57 -4.95 -5.50 6.02
CA ILE A 57 -6.11 -4.99 5.34
C ILE A 57 -6.51 -5.91 4.19
N THR A 58 -5.53 -6.36 3.41
CA THR A 58 -5.79 -7.24 2.29
C THR A 58 -6.38 -8.57 2.76
N GLU A 59 -5.87 -9.08 3.85
CA GLU A 59 -6.40 -10.32 4.40
C GLU A 59 -7.85 -10.14 4.84
N GLU A 60 -8.15 -9.00 5.41
CA GLU A 60 -9.51 -8.76 5.83
C GLU A 60 -10.44 -8.60 4.63
N ILE A 61 -9.99 -7.95 3.57
CA ILE A 61 -10.78 -7.84 2.36
C ILE A 61 -11.11 -9.23 1.84
N ASN A 62 -10.10 -10.09 1.76
CA ASN A 62 -10.31 -11.43 1.25
C ASN A 62 -11.28 -12.22 2.12
N GLU A 63 -11.15 -12.09 3.42
CA GLU A 63 -12.04 -12.80 4.31
C GLU A 63 -13.47 -12.31 4.16
N ARG A 64 -13.65 -11.01 4.06
CA ARG A 64 -14.99 -10.46 3.88
C ARG A 64 -15.59 -10.84 2.55
N LEU A 65 -14.76 -10.98 1.52
CA LEU A 65 -15.27 -11.40 0.22
C LEU A 65 -15.84 -12.81 0.29
N THR A 66 -15.27 -13.68 1.09
CA THR A 66 -15.80 -15.03 1.20
C THR A 66 -17.06 -15.07 2.02
N GLN A 67 -17.29 -14.08 2.86
CA GLN A 67 -18.45 -14.07 3.74
C GLN A 67 -19.60 -13.25 3.20
N THR A 68 -19.38 -12.45 2.18
CA THR A 68 -20.38 -11.52 1.70
C THR A 68 -21.03 -12.05 0.43
N PHE A 69 -22.34 -12.14 0.47
CA PHE A 69 -23.04 -12.70 -0.66
C PHE A 69 -23.16 -11.69 -1.80
N VAL A 70 -23.47 -10.46 -1.49
CA VAL A 70 -23.61 -9.43 -2.50
C VAL A 70 -22.63 -8.33 -2.20
N THR A 71 -21.78 -7.99 -3.15
CA THR A 71 -20.79 -6.93 -2.96
C THR A 71 -21.18 -5.71 -3.78
N PRO A 72 -20.75 -4.51 -3.34
CA PRO A 72 -21.13 -3.29 -4.07
C PRO A 72 -20.41 -3.14 -5.39
N LEU A 73 -19.30 -3.85 -5.56
CA LEU A 73 -18.55 -3.83 -6.79
C LEU A 73 -18.33 -5.26 -7.18
N GLU A 74 -17.88 -5.48 -8.39
CA GLU A 74 -17.53 -6.81 -8.82
C GLU A 74 -16.44 -7.34 -7.95
N ARG A 75 -16.54 -8.62 -7.57
CA ARG A 75 -15.52 -9.21 -6.71
C ARG A 75 -14.16 -9.14 -7.33
N GLU A 76 -14.08 -9.37 -8.63
CA GLU A 76 -12.81 -9.32 -9.32
C GLU A 76 -12.20 -7.93 -9.25
N ASP A 77 -13.04 -6.90 -9.30
CA ASP A 77 -12.53 -5.54 -9.25
C ASP A 77 -12.04 -5.19 -7.85
N ILE A 78 -12.76 -5.64 -6.83
CA ILE A 78 -12.30 -5.42 -5.46
C ILE A 78 -10.96 -6.09 -5.25
N ASP A 79 -10.84 -7.33 -5.70
CA ASP A 79 -9.61 -8.08 -5.53
C ASP A 79 -8.47 -7.44 -6.31
N ALA A 80 -8.74 -7.02 -7.53
CA ALA A 80 -7.70 -6.41 -8.36
C ALA A 80 -7.21 -5.09 -7.77
N LEU A 81 -8.13 -4.29 -7.25
CA LEU A 81 -7.74 -3.02 -6.66
C LEU A 81 -6.96 -3.25 -5.37
N ALA A 82 -7.42 -4.18 -4.56
CA ALA A 82 -6.72 -4.48 -3.31
C ALA A 82 -5.31 -4.95 -3.60
N LEU A 83 -5.13 -5.78 -4.62
CA LEU A 83 -3.81 -6.27 -4.96
C LEU A 83 -2.92 -5.15 -5.48
N ALA A 84 -3.49 -4.27 -6.30
CA ALA A 84 -2.72 -3.16 -6.84
C ALA A 84 -2.23 -2.24 -5.70
N LEU A 85 -3.10 -1.95 -4.75
CA LEU A 85 -2.72 -1.11 -3.63
C LEU A 85 -1.69 -1.79 -2.75
N TYR A 86 -1.82 -3.11 -2.57
CA TYR A 86 -0.88 -3.87 -1.77
C TYR A 86 0.51 -3.84 -2.38
N LYS A 87 0.60 -3.81 -3.70
CA LYS A 87 1.88 -3.85 -4.37
C LYS A 87 2.65 -2.54 -4.31
N ILE A 88 1.98 -1.43 -4.07
CA ILE A 88 2.65 -0.14 -4.06
C ILE A 88 3.73 -0.05 -2.98
N PRO A 89 3.43 -0.29 -1.71
CA PRO A 89 4.49 -0.23 -0.71
C PRO A 89 5.56 -1.29 -0.93
N LYS A 90 5.14 -2.46 -1.42
CA LYS A 90 6.09 -3.53 -1.65
C LYS A 90 7.11 -3.13 -2.70
N THR A 91 6.64 -2.52 -3.77
CA THR A 91 7.52 -2.09 -4.84
C THR A 91 8.46 -0.99 -4.37
N LEU A 92 7.91 -0.03 -3.63
CA LEU A 92 8.72 1.07 -3.14
C LEU A 92 9.76 0.60 -2.12
N GLU A 93 9.38 -0.37 -1.30
CA GLU A 93 10.33 -0.90 -0.34
C GLU A 93 11.49 -1.61 -1.04
N LYS A 94 11.18 -2.37 -2.07
CA LYS A 94 12.22 -3.05 -2.79
C LYS A 94 13.20 -2.07 -3.42
N PHE A 95 12.66 -0.99 -3.95
CA PHE A 95 13.52 0.01 -4.54
C PHE A 95 14.37 0.68 -3.47
N ALA A 96 13.77 0.97 -2.33
CA ALA A 96 14.50 1.59 -1.24
C ALA A 96 15.59 0.68 -0.67
N GLU A 97 15.30 -0.61 -0.61
CA GLU A 97 16.30 -1.56 -0.16
C GLU A 97 17.52 -1.51 -1.03
N ARG A 98 17.28 -1.52 -2.33
CA ARG A 98 18.38 -1.51 -3.23
C ARG A 98 19.16 -0.23 -3.09
N PHE A 99 18.47 0.87 -2.92
CA PHE A 99 19.13 2.11 -2.77
C PHE A 99 19.90 2.19 -1.49
N GLN A 100 19.39 1.68 -0.42
CA GLN A 100 20.06 1.73 0.85
C GLN A 100 21.24 0.81 0.96
N ILE A 101 21.14 -0.30 0.29
CA ILE A 101 22.24 -1.22 0.32
C ILE A 101 23.37 -0.74 -0.55
N SER A 102 23.07 -0.16 -1.67
CA SER A 102 24.08 0.22 -2.60
C SER A 102 24.57 1.63 -2.58
N PRO A 103 23.90 2.57 -1.94
CA PRO A 103 24.28 3.94 -2.12
C PRO A 103 25.74 4.23 -1.96
N PRO A 104 26.35 3.68 -0.97
CA PRO A 104 27.74 4.01 -0.80
C PRO A 104 28.58 3.50 -1.94
N ASN A 105 28.07 2.52 -2.62
CA ASN A 105 28.82 1.95 -3.65
C ASN A 105 28.40 2.41 -4.98
N LEU A 106 27.38 3.18 -5.04
CA LEU A 106 26.92 3.56 -6.28
C LEU A 106 27.88 4.50 -6.87
N PRO A 107 28.26 4.29 -7.96
CA PRO A 107 29.17 5.11 -8.56
C PRO A 107 28.38 6.25 -8.77
N ARG A 108 28.66 7.19 -8.14
CA ARG A 108 27.95 8.20 -8.18
C ARG A 108 27.69 8.45 -9.48
N GLY A 109 28.41 8.36 -10.32
CA GLY A 109 28.01 8.65 -11.52
C GLY A 109 27.31 7.63 -12.13
N GLY A 110 27.59 6.49 -11.85
CA GLY A 110 27.00 5.51 -12.52
C GLY A 110 25.64 5.45 -12.42
N PHE A 111 25.22 5.52 -11.33
CA PHE A 111 23.94 5.33 -11.15
C PHE A 111 23.26 6.45 -11.49
N GLN A 112 23.77 7.43 -11.14
CA GLN A 112 23.12 8.45 -11.33
C GLN A 112 23.40 8.81 -12.54
N ARG A 113 24.09 8.22 -13.12
CA ARG A 113 24.28 8.48 -14.23
C ARG A 113 23.47 8.14 -14.91
#